data_f73deb89eb87216fc3025511ed6fa286
#
_entry.id   f73deb89eb87216fc3025511ed6fa286
#
_cell.length_a   1.000
_cell.length_b   1.000
_cell.length_c   1.000
_cell.angle_alpha   90.00
_cell.angle_beta   90.00
_cell.angle_gamma   90.00
#
_symmetry.space_group_name_H-M   'P 1'
#
loop_
_entity.id
_entity.type
_entity.pdbx_description
1 polymer ?
#
loop_
_entity_poly.entity_id
_entity_poly.type
_entity_poly.pdbx_seq_one_letter_code
_entity_poly.pdbx_strand_id
1 'polypeptide(L)'
;MSELSQLSPQPLWDIFAKICSIPHPSYHEEQLAEHIMGWAKEKGLHAERDQVGNILIRKGATAGMENRKPVALQAHLDMVPQKNNDTVHDFVKDPIQPYIDGEWVKARGTTLGADNGIGMASALAVLADDSVAHGPLEVLLTMTEEAGMDGAFGLQANWLQADILINTDSEEEGEIYMGCAGGIDFTSNLALTREAIPAGFQSFKVTLKGLKGGHSGGDIHLGLGNANKLLSRFLAGHADELDLRLVDFNGGTLRNAIPREAYATVAVAADKADALKALVNTYQALLKNELEAKEKNLVVLVEAVDNDKAALTQASRDTFIRLLNATPNGVIRNSDVAKGVVETSLNVGVVTM
;
A
#
# COMPACT_ATOMS: atom_id res chain seq x y z
N MET A 1 16.25 23.83 3.13
CA MET A 1 15.26 23.53 4.17
C MET A 1 14.01 23.03 3.46
N SER A 2 13.36 22.01 3.99
CA SER A 2 12.09 21.52 3.46
C SER A 2 11.01 22.58 3.69
N GLU A 3 10.01 22.68 2.80
CA GLU A 3 8.86 23.57 3.06
C GLU A 3 8.06 23.15 4.30
N LEU A 4 8.19 21.88 4.74
CA LEU A 4 7.55 21.40 5.96
C LEU A 4 8.07 22.06 7.23
N SER A 5 9.28 22.64 7.22
CA SER A 5 9.88 23.33 8.38
C SER A 5 9.09 24.59 8.80
N GLN A 6 8.13 25.04 8.00
CA GLN A 6 7.23 26.15 8.37
C GLN A 6 5.96 25.69 9.13
N LEU A 7 5.74 24.38 9.23
CA LEU A 7 4.60 23.80 9.94
C LEU A 7 4.88 23.72 11.46
N SER A 8 3.81 23.70 12.25
CA SER A 8 3.89 23.60 13.73
C SER A 8 3.30 22.25 14.19
N PRO A 9 3.94 21.57 15.16
CA PRO A 9 5.22 21.93 15.83
C PRO A 9 6.43 21.66 14.93
N GLN A 10 7.29 22.65 14.75
CA GLN A 10 8.42 22.59 13.83
C GLN A 10 9.37 21.40 14.06
N PRO A 11 9.75 21.02 15.29
CA PRO A 11 10.66 19.88 15.50
C PRO A 11 10.14 18.58 14.94
N LEU A 12 8.82 18.33 15.02
CA LEU A 12 8.18 17.15 14.42
C LEU A 12 8.31 17.15 12.90
N TRP A 13 7.99 18.26 12.26
CA TRP A 13 8.01 18.37 10.80
C TRP A 13 9.43 18.36 10.23
N ASP A 14 10.41 18.89 10.96
CA ASP A 14 11.82 18.79 10.56
C ASP A 14 12.31 17.33 10.60
N ILE A 15 11.92 16.56 11.63
CA ILE A 15 12.24 15.13 11.72
C ILE A 15 11.50 14.36 10.61
N PHE A 16 10.21 14.61 10.38
CA PHE A 16 9.45 13.96 9.33
C PHE A 16 10.05 14.25 7.93
N ALA A 17 10.41 15.50 7.66
CA ALA A 17 11.09 15.85 6.41
C ALA A 17 12.43 15.11 6.25
N LYS A 18 13.15 14.89 7.35
CA LYS A 18 14.38 14.10 7.34
C LYS A 18 14.10 12.62 7.06
N ILE A 19 13.07 12.03 7.67
CA ILE A 19 12.62 10.66 7.39
C ILE A 19 12.31 10.52 5.91
N CYS A 20 11.48 11.39 5.33
CA CYS A 20 11.14 11.39 3.90
C CYS A 20 12.38 11.47 2.99
N SER A 21 13.47 12.08 3.44
CA SER A 21 14.70 12.22 2.66
C SER A 21 15.55 10.94 2.59
N ILE A 22 15.21 9.91 3.37
CA ILE A 22 15.93 8.64 3.46
C ILE A 22 15.02 7.54 2.93
N PRO A 23 15.36 6.83 1.85
CA PRO A 23 14.60 5.68 1.38
C PRO A 23 14.46 4.59 2.45
N HIS A 24 13.23 4.15 2.71
CA HIS A 24 12.94 3.17 3.76
C HIS A 24 11.69 2.30 3.46
N PRO A 25 11.51 1.76 2.23
CA PRO A 25 10.43 0.82 2.00
C PRO A 25 10.67 -0.46 2.78
N SER A 26 9.62 -1.25 3.03
CA SER A 26 9.71 -2.55 3.72
C SER A 26 10.88 -3.40 3.19
N TYR A 27 11.62 -4.04 4.07
CA TYR A 27 12.87 -4.78 3.84
C TYR A 27 14.10 -3.93 3.45
N HIS A 28 14.01 -2.60 3.41
CA HIS A 28 15.10 -1.68 3.04
C HIS A 28 15.22 -0.51 4.02
N GLU A 29 14.92 -0.73 5.29
CA GLU A 29 14.88 0.29 6.36
C GLU A 29 16.26 0.62 6.93
N GLU A 30 17.32 -0.11 6.56
CA GLU A 30 18.64 -0.05 7.21
C GLU A 30 19.23 1.36 7.24
N GLN A 31 19.13 2.13 6.15
CA GLN A 31 19.64 3.50 6.10
C GLN A 31 18.94 4.42 7.10
N LEU A 32 17.63 4.26 7.25
CA LEU A 32 16.86 5.02 8.24
C LEU A 32 17.19 4.59 9.66
N ALA A 33 17.32 3.28 9.89
CA ALA A 33 17.72 2.72 11.18
C ALA A 33 19.10 3.23 11.63
N GLU A 34 20.10 3.21 10.74
CA GLU A 34 21.43 3.76 11.02
C GLU A 34 21.38 5.26 11.32
N HIS A 35 20.58 6.02 10.57
CA HIS A 35 20.39 7.45 10.82
C HIS A 35 19.83 7.70 12.22
N ILE A 36 18.78 6.97 12.62
CA ILE A 36 18.13 7.13 13.94
C ILE A 36 19.09 6.73 15.07
N MET A 37 19.86 5.65 14.90
CA MET A 37 20.90 5.26 15.88
C MET A 37 21.96 6.34 16.03
N GLY A 38 22.43 6.94 14.92
CA GLY A 38 23.35 8.07 14.92
C GLY A 38 22.75 9.31 15.62
N TRP A 39 21.51 9.64 15.29
CA TRP A 39 20.76 10.75 15.89
C TRP A 39 20.61 10.58 17.42
N ALA A 40 20.22 9.38 17.87
CA ALA A 40 20.09 9.09 19.30
C ALA A 40 21.42 9.29 20.04
N LYS A 41 22.52 8.81 19.44
CA LYS A 41 23.88 9.01 20.00
C LYS A 41 24.26 10.48 20.07
N GLU A 42 23.98 11.28 19.05
CA GLU A 42 24.23 12.73 19.04
C GLU A 42 23.44 13.47 20.13
N LYS A 43 22.24 12.99 20.45
CA LYS A 43 21.39 13.49 21.53
C LYS A 43 21.78 12.97 22.92
N GLY A 44 22.79 12.09 23.02
CA GLY A 44 23.20 11.48 24.29
C GLY A 44 22.19 10.47 24.85
N LEU A 45 21.30 9.96 24.02
CA LEU A 45 20.31 8.98 24.39
C LEU A 45 20.88 7.55 24.28
N HIS A 46 20.42 6.64 25.15
CA HIS A 46 20.73 5.23 25.05
C HIS A 46 19.84 4.59 23.98
N ALA A 47 20.46 4.05 22.95
CA ALA A 47 19.79 3.34 21.86
C ALA A 47 20.44 1.99 21.60
N GLU A 48 19.63 0.98 21.35
CA GLU A 48 20.09 -0.38 21.03
C GLU A 48 19.22 -0.98 19.93
N ARG A 49 19.75 -1.99 19.24
CA ARG A 49 19.00 -2.77 18.24
C ARG A 49 18.91 -4.23 18.68
N ASP A 50 17.79 -4.86 18.40
CA ASP A 50 17.63 -6.30 18.58
C ASP A 50 18.13 -7.11 17.37
N GLN A 51 17.93 -8.43 17.41
CA GLN A 51 18.41 -9.35 16.38
C GLN A 51 17.68 -9.22 15.04
N VAL A 52 16.43 -8.71 15.03
CA VAL A 52 15.65 -8.50 13.81
C VAL A 52 15.75 -7.06 13.30
N GLY A 53 16.48 -6.20 14.02
CA GLY A 53 16.76 -4.83 13.60
C GLY A 53 15.89 -3.76 14.25
N ASN A 54 14.92 -4.11 15.08
CA ASN A 54 14.13 -3.12 15.85
C ASN A 54 15.05 -2.21 16.64
N ILE A 55 14.62 -0.96 16.85
CA ILE A 55 15.35 0.03 17.63
C ILE A 55 14.61 0.32 18.92
N LEU A 56 15.32 0.32 20.04
CA LEU A 56 14.80 0.78 21.31
C LEU A 56 15.65 1.92 21.85
N ILE A 57 15.03 3.10 22.07
CA ILE A 57 15.69 4.29 22.60
C ILE A 57 15.09 4.59 23.96
N ARG A 58 15.94 4.88 24.95
CA ARG A 58 15.53 5.18 26.32
C ARG A 58 15.92 6.58 26.75
N LYS A 59 15.00 7.29 27.41
CA LYS A 59 15.25 8.58 28.08
C LYS A 59 14.79 8.51 29.52
N GLY A 60 15.65 8.94 30.46
CA GLY A 60 15.28 9.02 31.89
C GLY A 60 14.18 10.05 32.14
N ALA A 61 13.49 9.93 33.27
CA ALA A 61 12.48 10.88 33.66
C ALA A 61 13.02 12.32 33.81
N THR A 62 12.18 13.31 33.53
CA THR A 62 12.47 14.69 33.91
C THR A 62 12.40 14.89 35.42
N ALA A 63 13.11 15.88 35.95
CA ALA A 63 13.17 16.14 37.39
C ALA A 63 11.77 16.26 38.02
N GLY A 64 11.55 15.47 39.09
CA GLY A 64 10.26 15.40 39.78
C GLY A 64 9.22 14.45 39.17
N MET A 65 9.58 13.74 38.08
CA MET A 65 8.71 12.78 37.41
C MET A 65 9.21 11.31 37.52
N GLU A 66 10.21 11.05 38.35
CA GLU A 66 10.87 9.75 38.49
C GLU A 66 9.92 8.65 38.98
N ASN A 67 8.89 9.02 39.72
CA ASN A 67 7.88 8.10 40.24
C ASN A 67 6.70 7.86 39.29
N ARG A 68 6.73 8.40 38.08
CA ARG A 68 5.71 8.14 37.06
C ARG A 68 5.95 6.80 36.40
N LYS A 69 4.86 6.15 35.95
CA LYS A 69 4.95 4.91 35.19
C LYS A 69 5.76 5.12 33.92
N PRO A 70 6.66 4.19 33.59
CA PRO A 70 7.35 4.22 32.31
C PRO A 70 6.36 4.07 31.13
N VAL A 71 6.58 4.83 30.07
CA VAL A 71 5.75 4.81 28.85
C VAL A 71 6.64 4.47 27.66
N ALA A 72 6.18 3.54 26.82
CA ALA A 72 6.75 3.29 25.50
C ALA A 72 5.88 3.94 24.41
N LEU A 73 6.51 4.71 23.52
CA LEU A 73 5.92 5.15 22.28
C LEU A 73 6.39 4.20 21.17
N GLN A 74 5.45 3.66 20.39
CA GLN A 74 5.79 2.67 19.36
C GLN A 74 5.34 3.17 17.98
N ALA A 75 6.21 3.01 17.01
CA ALA A 75 5.99 3.25 15.58
C ALA A 75 6.76 2.21 14.77
N HIS A 76 6.53 2.13 13.45
CA HIS A 76 7.35 1.30 12.55
C HIS A 76 8.24 2.12 11.63
N LEU A 77 9.33 1.49 11.16
CA LEU A 77 10.39 2.14 10.38
C LEU A 77 10.08 2.20 8.89
N ASP A 78 9.38 1.20 8.39
CA ASP A 78 9.11 1.04 6.96
C ASP A 78 7.91 1.86 6.47
N MET A 79 7.76 1.94 5.19
CA MET A 79 6.62 2.53 4.50
C MET A 79 6.19 1.70 3.29
N VAL A 80 4.90 1.77 2.95
CA VAL A 80 4.33 1.20 1.73
C VAL A 80 4.90 1.90 0.49
N PRO A 81 5.61 1.19 -0.42
CA PRO A 81 6.16 1.76 -1.64
C PRO A 81 5.17 1.69 -2.81
N GLN A 82 4.24 2.65 -2.91
CA GLN A 82 3.25 2.71 -3.99
C GLN A 82 3.36 3.96 -4.86
N LYS A 83 3.19 3.76 -6.17
CA LYS A 83 3.14 4.82 -7.18
C LYS A 83 2.31 4.38 -8.38
N ASN A 84 1.92 5.31 -9.27
CA ASN A 84 1.37 4.93 -10.57
C ASN A 84 2.50 4.42 -11.49
N ASN A 85 2.16 3.56 -12.46
CA ASN A 85 3.16 2.96 -13.35
C ASN A 85 3.87 3.97 -14.27
N ASP A 86 3.25 5.12 -14.53
CA ASP A 86 3.83 6.22 -15.30
C ASP A 86 4.73 7.16 -14.48
N THR A 87 4.79 6.96 -13.17
CA THR A 87 5.68 7.71 -12.27
C THR A 87 7.07 7.08 -12.26
N VAL A 88 8.09 7.87 -12.58
CA VAL A 88 9.49 7.44 -12.47
C VAL A 88 9.99 7.70 -11.06
N HIS A 89 10.16 6.64 -10.27
CA HIS A 89 10.65 6.68 -8.90
C HIS A 89 11.16 5.29 -8.47
N ASP A 90 12.29 5.22 -7.82
CA ASP A 90 12.88 4.01 -7.23
C ASP A 90 12.86 4.15 -5.69
N PHE A 91 11.92 3.49 -5.02
CA PHE A 91 11.75 3.62 -3.57
C PHE A 91 12.96 3.19 -2.73
N VAL A 92 13.90 2.41 -3.31
CA VAL A 92 15.13 2.00 -2.61
C VAL A 92 16.22 3.07 -2.71
N LYS A 93 16.13 4.01 -3.67
CA LYS A 93 17.18 5.00 -3.96
C LYS A 93 16.71 6.43 -3.84
N ASP A 94 15.47 6.70 -4.25
CA ASP A 94 14.97 8.05 -4.38
C ASP A 94 14.24 8.49 -3.11
N PRO A 95 14.47 9.71 -2.62
CA PRO A 95 13.75 10.25 -1.48
C PRO A 95 12.30 10.57 -1.84
N ILE A 96 11.41 10.43 -0.87
CA ILE A 96 10.04 10.95 -0.98
C ILE A 96 10.09 12.48 -1.06
N GLN A 97 9.26 13.06 -1.91
CA GLN A 97 9.18 14.51 -2.12
C GLN A 97 7.88 15.07 -1.53
N PRO A 98 7.84 15.35 -0.22
CA PRO A 98 6.66 15.91 0.42
C PRO A 98 6.48 17.39 0.03
N TYR A 99 5.22 17.83 -0.04
CA TYR A 99 4.86 19.22 -0.29
C TYR A 99 3.54 19.57 0.40
N ILE A 100 3.32 20.87 0.63
CA ILE A 100 2.09 21.38 1.24
C ILE A 100 1.08 21.69 0.14
N ASP A 101 -0.14 21.18 0.28
CA ASP A 101 -1.28 21.43 -0.60
C ASP A 101 -2.49 21.87 0.25
N GLY A 102 -2.60 23.17 0.50
CA GLY A 102 -3.61 23.73 1.40
C GLY A 102 -3.43 23.25 2.84
N GLU A 103 -4.38 22.49 3.35
CA GLU A 103 -4.35 21.91 4.71
C GLU A 103 -3.70 20.51 4.75
N TRP A 104 -3.18 20.02 3.63
CA TRP A 104 -2.64 18.67 3.49
C TRP A 104 -1.14 18.70 3.21
N VAL A 105 -0.43 17.72 3.77
CA VAL A 105 0.90 17.34 3.30
C VAL A 105 0.75 16.13 2.38
N LYS A 106 1.32 16.20 1.18
CA LYS A 106 1.24 15.18 0.15
C LYS A 106 2.62 14.83 -0.39
N ALA A 107 2.74 13.72 -1.12
CA ALA A 107 3.95 13.35 -1.87
C ALA A 107 3.73 13.47 -3.39
N ARG A 108 4.82 13.76 -4.12
CA ARG A 108 4.78 13.91 -5.60
C ARG A 108 4.82 12.55 -6.28
N GLY A 109 3.63 12.04 -6.63
CA GLY A 109 3.46 10.83 -7.45
C GLY A 109 3.72 9.50 -6.73
N THR A 110 3.97 9.54 -5.42
CA THR A 110 4.22 8.36 -4.57
C THR A 110 3.34 8.39 -3.33
N THR A 111 3.32 7.29 -2.57
CA THR A 111 2.94 7.30 -1.16
C THR A 111 3.82 8.26 -0.38
N LEU A 112 3.27 8.85 0.72
CA LEU A 112 3.97 9.84 1.55
C LEU A 112 4.85 9.20 2.63
N GLY A 113 4.45 8.01 3.14
CA GLY A 113 5.09 7.37 4.30
C GLY A 113 4.76 8.07 5.62
N ALA A 114 3.61 8.77 5.72
CA ALA A 114 3.14 9.32 6.99
C ALA A 114 2.73 8.21 7.96
N ASP A 115 2.23 7.14 7.45
CA ASP A 115 2.12 5.83 8.05
C ASP A 115 3.47 5.08 7.88
N ASN A 116 4.26 4.87 8.95
CA ASN A 116 4.13 5.48 10.28
C ASN A 116 5.21 6.54 10.56
N GLY A 117 5.69 7.23 9.50
CA GLY A 117 6.75 8.25 9.60
C GLY A 117 6.37 9.42 10.49
N ILE A 118 5.07 9.79 10.58
CA ILE A 118 4.64 10.90 11.44
C ILE A 118 4.60 10.47 12.92
N GLY A 119 4.20 9.22 13.19
CA GLY A 119 4.25 8.63 14.53
C GLY A 119 5.69 8.53 15.02
N MET A 120 6.58 8.04 14.18
CA MET A 120 8.03 7.99 14.44
C MET A 120 8.58 9.40 14.70
N ALA A 121 8.25 10.38 13.86
CA ALA A 121 8.70 11.76 14.04
C ALA A 121 8.18 12.36 15.35
N SER A 122 6.95 12.04 15.74
CA SER A 122 6.35 12.49 17.00
C SER A 122 7.11 11.93 18.21
N ALA A 123 7.38 10.63 18.21
CA ALA A 123 8.14 9.96 19.28
C ALA A 123 9.57 10.53 19.41
N LEU A 124 10.27 10.70 18.29
CA LEU A 124 11.60 11.28 18.26
C LEU A 124 11.60 12.77 18.69
N ALA A 125 10.58 13.54 18.32
CA ALA A 125 10.45 14.94 18.74
C ALA A 125 10.29 15.05 20.27
N VAL A 126 9.48 14.19 20.89
CA VAL A 126 9.34 14.13 22.36
C VAL A 126 10.67 13.74 23.04
N LEU A 127 11.43 12.83 22.47
CA LEU A 127 12.77 12.50 22.99
C LEU A 127 13.74 13.68 22.88
N ALA A 128 13.63 14.49 21.82
CA ALA A 128 14.52 15.62 21.57
C ALA A 128 14.19 16.87 22.40
N ASP A 129 12.97 16.98 22.91
CA ASP A 129 12.49 18.17 23.62
C ASP A 129 12.67 17.99 25.14
N ASP A 130 13.56 18.81 25.72
CA ASP A 130 13.82 18.80 27.16
C ASP A 130 12.79 19.63 27.96
N SER A 131 11.88 20.34 27.28
CA SER A 131 10.81 21.11 27.92
C SER A 131 9.58 20.28 28.26
N VAL A 132 9.42 19.11 27.62
CA VAL A 132 8.31 18.19 27.88
C VAL A 132 8.55 17.44 29.19
N ALA A 133 7.67 17.64 30.19
CA ALA A 133 7.74 16.88 31.45
C ALA A 133 7.23 15.45 31.24
N HIS A 134 8.06 14.43 31.57
CA HIS A 134 7.74 13.02 31.37
C HIS A 134 8.37 12.11 32.44
N GLY A 135 7.74 10.98 32.72
CA GLY A 135 8.35 9.84 33.41
C GLY A 135 9.43 9.15 32.55
N PRO A 136 9.96 8.00 32.93
CA PRO A 136 10.84 7.25 32.07
C PRO A 136 10.17 6.96 30.72
N LEU A 137 10.89 7.21 29.61
CA LEU A 137 10.40 6.99 28.24
C LEU A 137 11.21 5.92 27.53
N GLU A 138 10.51 5.11 26.78
CA GLU A 138 11.03 4.21 25.76
C GLU A 138 10.42 4.59 24.40
N VAL A 139 11.20 4.51 23.33
CA VAL A 139 10.69 4.57 21.96
C VAL A 139 11.09 3.29 21.26
N LEU A 140 10.10 2.52 20.86
CA LEU A 140 10.27 1.29 20.09
C LEU A 140 9.92 1.56 18.64
N LEU A 141 10.89 1.33 17.73
CA LEU A 141 10.69 1.41 16.29
C LEU A 141 10.86 0.01 15.69
N THR A 142 9.80 -0.53 15.14
CA THR A 142 9.77 -1.90 14.60
C THR A 142 10.07 -1.94 13.11
N MET A 143 10.64 -3.06 12.66
CA MET A 143 10.97 -3.33 11.27
C MET A 143 9.79 -3.97 10.54
N THR A 144 9.64 -3.66 9.25
CA THR A 144 8.85 -4.44 8.26
C THR A 144 7.41 -4.70 8.73
N GLU A 145 6.71 -3.67 9.22
CA GLU A 145 5.32 -3.77 9.66
C GLU A 145 4.41 -4.06 8.46
N GLU A 146 4.54 -3.29 7.40
CA GLU A 146 3.70 -3.25 6.21
C GLU A 146 3.78 -4.51 5.33
N ALA A 147 4.83 -5.30 5.48
CA ALA A 147 5.07 -6.47 4.64
C ALA A 147 5.02 -7.81 5.38
N GLY A 148 4.99 -7.83 6.71
CA GLY A 148 4.98 -9.09 7.43
C GLY A 148 5.07 -8.99 8.95
N MET A 149 5.20 -7.79 9.51
CA MET A 149 5.36 -7.55 10.95
C MET A 149 6.58 -8.28 11.56
N ASP A 150 7.65 -8.44 10.78
CA ASP A 150 8.83 -9.22 11.19
C ASP A 150 9.44 -8.67 12.48
N GLY A 151 9.46 -7.33 12.63
CA GLY A 151 9.92 -6.67 13.83
C GLY A 151 9.08 -7.01 15.06
N ALA A 152 7.75 -6.97 14.94
CA ALA A 152 6.85 -7.28 16.03
C ALA A 152 6.92 -8.76 16.45
N PHE A 153 6.95 -9.69 15.48
CA PHE A 153 7.09 -11.12 15.74
C PHE A 153 8.47 -11.50 16.32
N GLY A 154 9.52 -10.78 15.94
CA GLY A 154 10.88 -11.00 16.41
C GLY A 154 11.22 -10.29 17.73
N LEU A 155 10.29 -9.51 18.29
CA LEU A 155 10.53 -8.74 19.51
C LEU A 155 10.88 -9.65 20.68
N GLN A 156 11.98 -9.31 21.36
CA GLN A 156 12.46 -10.10 22.49
C GLN A 156 11.61 -9.87 23.75
N ALA A 157 11.33 -10.95 24.46
CA ALA A 157 10.64 -10.85 25.75
C ALA A 157 11.48 -10.03 26.76
N ASN A 158 10.81 -9.19 27.54
CA ASN A 158 11.41 -8.33 28.57
C ASN A 158 12.40 -7.27 28.06
N TRP A 159 12.42 -6.96 26.77
CA TRP A 159 13.26 -5.88 26.22
C TRP A 159 12.67 -4.52 26.58
N LEU A 160 11.35 -4.33 26.40
CA LEU A 160 10.61 -3.19 26.94
C LEU A 160 10.43 -3.30 28.46
N GLN A 161 10.56 -2.17 29.15
CA GLN A 161 10.35 -2.03 30.57
C GLN A 161 9.15 -1.13 30.93
N ALA A 162 8.52 -0.55 29.92
CA ALA A 162 7.38 0.33 30.09
C ALA A 162 6.12 -0.45 30.54
N ASP A 163 5.36 0.17 31.45
CA ASP A 163 4.05 -0.33 31.90
C ASP A 163 2.91 0.04 30.92
N ILE A 164 3.11 1.07 30.11
CA ILE A 164 2.14 1.61 29.17
C ILE A 164 2.81 1.70 27.80
N LEU A 165 2.18 1.09 26.79
CA LEU A 165 2.59 1.24 25.39
C LEU A 165 1.55 2.07 24.64
N ILE A 166 2.00 3.12 23.98
CA ILE A 166 1.20 3.95 23.07
C ILE A 166 1.70 3.66 21.66
N ASN A 167 0.90 2.92 20.89
CA ASN A 167 1.12 2.75 19.46
C ASN A 167 0.57 3.98 18.74
N THR A 168 1.36 4.56 17.83
CA THR A 168 1.04 5.79 17.11
C THR A 168 0.63 5.55 15.67
N ASP A 169 0.10 4.34 15.39
CA ASP A 169 -0.22 3.85 14.06
C ASP A 169 -1.71 4.00 13.69
N SER A 170 -2.51 4.58 14.58
CA SER A 170 -3.92 4.85 14.34
C SER A 170 -4.09 6.07 13.44
N GLU A 171 -4.93 5.97 12.40
CA GLU A 171 -5.15 7.03 11.40
C GLU A 171 -6.38 7.90 11.69
N GLU A 172 -7.31 7.44 12.52
CA GLU A 172 -8.58 8.13 12.80
C GLU A 172 -8.45 9.10 13.98
N GLU A 173 -8.75 10.38 13.71
CA GLU A 173 -8.67 11.43 14.73
C GLU A 173 -9.70 11.20 15.86
N GLY A 174 -9.21 11.21 17.10
CA GLY A 174 -10.06 11.09 18.29
C GLY A 174 -10.47 9.66 18.64
N GLU A 175 -9.95 8.65 17.94
CA GLU A 175 -10.22 7.22 18.19
C GLU A 175 -9.03 6.52 18.86
N ILE A 176 -9.33 5.54 19.70
CA ILE A 176 -8.34 4.66 20.33
C ILE A 176 -8.71 3.21 20.01
N TYR A 177 -7.84 2.52 19.29
CA TYR A 177 -8.02 1.13 18.89
C TYR A 177 -7.41 0.20 19.94
N MET A 178 -8.19 -0.77 20.43
CA MET A 178 -7.75 -1.76 21.42
C MET A 178 -7.70 -3.19 20.84
N GLY A 179 -7.80 -3.33 19.54
CA GLY A 179 -7.78 -4.61 18.85
C GLY A 179 -7.73 -4.43 17.35
N CYS A 180 -7.40 -5.50 16.64
CA CYS A 180 -7.33 -5.51 15.19
C CYS A 180 -7.94 -6.78 14.61
N ALA A 181 -8.29 -6.74 13.31
CA ALA A 181 -8.65 -7.94 12.56
C ALA A 181 -7.40 -8.74 12.19
N GLY A 182 -7.53 -10.06 12.14
CA GLY A 182 -6.50 -10.93 11.58
C GLY A 182 -6.59 -10.94 10.04
N GLY A 183 -5.49 -11.34 9.39
CA GLY A 183 -5.42 -11.52 7.94
C GLY A 183 -4.78 -12.84 7.57
N ILE A 184 -5.10 -13.33 6.37
CA ILE A 184 -4.45 -14.49 5.76
C ILE A 184 -4.19 -14.23 4.29
N ASP A 185 -2.98 -14.53 3.85
CA ASP A 185 -2.60 -14.46 2.44
C ASP A 185 -2.89 -15.79 1.75
N PHE A 186 -3.52 -15.70 0.60
CA PHE A 186 -3.77 -16.83 -0.27
C PHE A 186 -3.18 -16.60 -1.65
N THR A 187 -2.27 -17.48 -2.08
CA THR A 187 -1.68 -17.46 -3.41
C THR A 187 -2.19 -18.67 -4.23
N SER A 188 -2.79 -18.37 -5.38
CA SER A 188 -3.23 -19.39 -6.33
C SER A 188 -2.31 -19.43 -7.55
N ASN A 189 -1.70 -20.57 -7.80
CA ASN A 189 -0.88 -20.81 -8.99
C ASN A 189 -1.69 -21.62 -10.00
N LEU A 190 -1.88 -21.08 -11.20
CA LEU A 190 -2.65 -21.70 -12.27
C LEU A 190 -1.72 -22.11 -13.41
N ALA A 191 -1.67 -23.41 -13.70
CA ALA A 191 -0.96 -23.92 -14.87
C ALA A 191 -1.75 -23.60 -16.14
N LEU A 192 -1.16 -22.81 -17.04
CA LEU A 192 -1.77 -22.34 -18.28
C LEU A 192 -0.97 -22.82 -19.49
N THR A 193 -1.68 -23.21 -20.55
CA THR A 193 -1.07 -23.57 -21.84
C THR A 193 -1.21 -22.44 -22.84
N ARG A 194 -0.21 -22.30 -23.70
CA ARG A 194 -0.14 -21.23 -24.70
C ARG A 194 -0.07 -21.82 -26.11
N GLU A 195 -0.53 -21.03 -27.07
CA GLU A 195 -0.50 -21.34 -28.49
C GLU A 195 -0.13 -20.09 -29.30
N ALA A 196 0.32 -20.29 -30.54
CA ALA A 196 0.64 -19.18 -31.44
C ALA A 196 -0.64 -18.37 -31.73
N ILE A 197 -0.48 -17.06 -31.82
CA ILE A 197 -1.56 -16.19 -32.26
C ILE A 197 -1.83 -16.46 -33.74
N PRO A 198 -3.10 -16.65 -34.15
CA PRO A 198 -3.41 -16.91 -35.56
C PRO A 198 -2.98 -15.75 -36.48
N ALA A 199 -2.62 -16.09 -37.72
CA ALA A 199 -2.30 -15.07 -38.71
C ALA A 199 -3.50 -14.15 -38.95
N GLY A 200 -3.25 -12.83 -39.15
CA GLY A 200 -4.28 -11.82 -39.34
C GLY A 200 -4.89 -11.26 -38.04
N PHE A 201 -4.39 -11.68 -36.89
CA PHE A 201 -4.73 -11.05 -35.61
C PHE A 201 -3.83 -9.86 -35.34
N GLN A 202 -4.37 -8.87 -34.64
CA GLN A 202 -3.65 -7.69 -34.14
C GLN A 202 -3.67 -7.67 -32.62
N SER A 203 -2.56 -7.26 -32.01
CA SER A 203 -2.43 -7.21 -30.56
C SER A 203 -2.73 -5.81 -30.02
N PHE A 204 -3.42 -5.77 -28.90
CA PHE A 204 -3.81 -4.55 -28.19
C PHE A 204 -3.52 -4.70 -26.71
N LYS A 205 -3.13 -3.60 -26.07
CA LYS A 205 -3.10 -3.46 -24.62
C LYS A 205 -4.37 -2.75 -24.15
N VAL A 206 -5.17 -3.43 -23.36
CA VAL A 206 -6.30 -2.83 -22.65
C VAL A 206 -5.81 -2.43 -21.25
N THR A 207 -5.91 -1.15 -20.92
CA THR A 207 -5.45 -0.58 -19.66
C THR A 207 -6.64 -0.04 -18.88
N LEU A 208 -6.83 -0.47 -17.64
CA LEU A 208 -7.74 0.15 -16.69
C LEU A 208 -6.91 0.81 -15.61
N LYS A 209 -7.06 2.13 -15.42
CA LYS A 209 -6.28 2.91 -14.46
C LYS A 209 -7.04 4.12 -13.90
N GLY A 210 -6.38 4.84 -12.99
CA GLY A 210 -6.94 6.05 -12.39
C GLY A 210 -7.93 5.77 -11.26
N LEU A 211 -7.96 4.54 -10.73
CA LEU A 211 -8.73 4.22 -9.54
C LEU A 211 -8.07 4.81 -8.29
N LYS A 212 -8.88 5.04 -7.26
CA LYS A 212 -8.43 5.64 -6.00
C LYS A 212 -7.48 4.72 -5.24
N GLY A 213 -7.79 3.41 -5.20
CA GLY A 213 -7.08 2.45 -4.37
C GLY A 213 -7.33 2.68 -2.88
N GLY A 214 -6.60 1.96 -2.04
CA GLY A 214 -6.69 2.04 -0.59
C GLY A 214 -6.13 0.80 0.09
N HIS A 215 -6.14 0.77 1.41
CA HIS A 215 -5.74 -0.38 2.20
C HIS A 215 -6.80 -1.50 2.12
N SER A 216 -6.37 -2.75 1.91
CA SER A 216 -7.31 -3.87 1.71
C SER A 216 -8.10 -4.26 2.97
N GLY A 217 -7.65 -3.85 4.14
CA GLY A 217 -8.37 -3.98 5.41
C GLY A 217 -9.13 -2.70 5.75
N GLY A 218 -8.42 -1.59 5.95
CA GLY A 218 -8.97 -0.31 6.40
C GLY A 218 -10.01 0.29 5.45
N ASP A 219 -9.75 0.29 4.14
CA ASP A 219 -10.61 0.93 3.13
C ASP A 219 -11.56 -0.01 2.39
N ILE A 220 -11.52 -1.32 2.65
CA ILE A 220 -12.33 -2.30 1.91
C ILE A 220 -13.84 -2.02 2.03
N HIS A 221 -14.27 -1.49 3.16
CA HIS A 221 -15.65 -1.12 3.45
C HIS A 221 -16.17 0.03 2.57
N LEU A 222 -15.26 0.85 2.02
CA LEU A 222 -15.61 1.97 1.14
C LEU A 222 -16.14 1.50 -0.22
N GLY A 223 -15.91 0.23 -0.59
CA GLY A 223 -16.34 -0.34 -1.87
C GLY A 223 -15.71 0.38 -3.06
N LEU A 224 -14.41 0.62 -2.99
CA LEU A 224 -13.61 1.21 -4.07
C LEU A 224 -13.43 0.24 -5.24
N GLY A 225 -13.11 0.75 -6.41
CA GLY A 225 -12.87 -0.06 -7.59
C GLY A 225 -11.61 -0.91 -7.43
N ASN A 226 -11.72 -2.22 -7.73
CA ASN A 226 -10.57 -3.12 -7.84
C ASN A 226 -10.25 -3.35 -9.32
N ALA A 227 -9.11 -2.87 -9.78
CA ALA A 227 -8.74 -2.90 -11.20
C ALA A 227 -8.70 -4.33 -11.78
N ASN A 228 -8.21 -5.31 -11.01
CA ASN A 228 -8.15 -6.71 -11.43
C ASN A 228 -9.56 -7.26 -11.71
N LYS A 229 -10.49 -6.99 -10.81
CA LYS A 229 -11.89 -7.43 -10.95
C LYS A 229 -12.60 -6.74 -12.10
N LEU A 230 -12.41 -5.43 -12.24
CA LEU A 230 -13.06 -4.66 -13.29
C LEU A 230 -12.54 -5.05 -14.68
N LEU A 231 -11.23 -5.22 -14.86
CA LEU A 231 -10.68 -5.65 -16.15
C LEU A 231 -11.05 -7.10 -16.47
N SER A 232 -11.05 -8.00 -15.48
CA SER A 232 -11.50 -9.39 -15.71
C SER A 232 -12.97 -9.48 -16.08
N ARG A 233 -13.84 -8.59 -15.55
CA ARG A 233 -15.25 -8.49 -15.94
C ARG A 233 -15.43 -8.09 -17.41
N PHE A 234 -14.60 -7.15 -17.90
CA PHE A 234 -14.57 -6.82 -19.32
C PHE A 234 -14.25 -8.05 -20.18
N LEU A 235 -13.19 -8.77 -19.82
CA LEU A 235 -12.80 -9.99 -20.55
C LEU A 235 -13.90 -11.05 -20.51
N ALA A 236 -14.53 -11.26 -19.36
CA ALA A 236 -15.62 -12.24 -19.23
C ALA A 236 -16.85 -11.91 -20.10
N GLY A 237 -17.14 -10.60 -20.27
CA GLY A 237 -18.28 -10.17 -21.10
C GLY A 237 -18.03 -10.23 -22.59
N HIS A 238 -16.78 -10.17 -23.04
CA HIS A 238 -16.49 -9.88 -24.45
C HIS A 238 -15.47 -10.86 -25.11
N ALA A 239 -14.82 -11.75 -24.34
CA ALA A 239 -13.79 -12.62 -24.90
C ALA A 239 -14.31 -13.54 -26.01
N ASP A 240 -15.49 -14.11 -25.85
CA ASP A 240 -16.07 -15.04 -26.84
C ASP A 240 -16.60 -14.28 -28.08
N GLU A 241 -17.31 -13.17 -27.87
CA GLU A 241 -17.81 -12.32 -28.96
C GLU A 241 -16.69 -11.83 -29.89
N LEU A 242 -15.56 -11.46 -29.32
CA LEU A 242 -14.39 -10.98 -30.05
C LEU A 242 -13.48 -12.09 -30.56
N ASP A 243 -13.73 -13.37 -30.25
CA ASP A 243 -12.76 -14.47 -30.41
C ASP A 243 -11.37 -14.06 -29.89
N LEU A 244 -11.37 -13.40 -28.73
CA LEU A 244 -10.20 -12.76 -28.13
C LEU A 244 -9.18 -13.80 -27.66
N ARG A 245 -7.90 -13.58 -28.02
CA ARG A 245 -6.77 -14.33 -27.51
C ARG A 245 -6.14 -13.54 -26.37
N LEU A 246 -6.10 -14.09 -25.16
CA LEU A 246 -5.44 -13.45 -24.01
C LEU A 246 -3.95 -13.78 -24.05
N VAL A 247 -3.11 -12.77 -24.10
CA VAL A 247 -1.65 -12.91 -24.13
C VAL A 247 -1.05 -12.74 -22.74
N ASP A 248 -1.48 -11.68 -22.04
CA ASP A 248 -0.93 -11.31 -20.73
C ASP A 248 -1.97 -10.61 -19.88
N PHE A 249 -1.83 -10.70 -18.55
CA PHE A 249 -2.66 -9.97 -17.60
C PHE A 249 -1.84 -9.64 -16.36
N ASN A 250 -1.77 -8.36 -15.99
CA ASN A 250 -1.05 -7.91 -14.81
C ASN A 250 -1.84 -6.80 -14.11
N GLY A 251 -1.91 -6.85 -12.79
CA GLY A 251 -2.54 -5.79 -12.02
C GLY A 251 -2.30 -5.91 -10.53
N GLY A 252 -2.11 -4.77 -9.91
CA GLY A 252 -1.70 -4.66 -8.52
C GLY A 252 -0.24 -5.03 -8.29
N THR A 253 0.33 -4.54 -7.21
CA THR A 253 1.73 -4.78 -6.84
C THR A 253 1.89 -5.21 -5.38
N LEU A 254 0.90 -4.93 -4.54
CA LEU A 254 0.88 -5.32 -3.12
C LEU A 254 -0.42 -6.04 -2.77
N ARG A 255 -0.31 -7.09 -1.94
CA ARG A 255 -1.44 -7.89 -1.50
C ARG A 255 -2.41 -7.14 -0.58
N ASN A 256 -1.87 -6.22 0.24
CA ASN A 256 -2.62 -5.39 1.19
C ASN A 256 -3.16 -4.08 0.58
N ALA A 257 -2.97 -3.85 -0.71
CA ALA A 257 -3.52 -2.69 -1.42
C ALA A 257 -4.65 -3.07 -2.38
N ILE A 258 -5.68 -2.24 -2.46
CA ILE A 258 -6.74 -2.36 -3.48
C ILE A 258 -6.13 -1.90 -4.82
N PRO A 259 -6.06 -2.77 -5.85
CA PRO A 259 -5.38 -2.46 -7.10
C PRO A 259 -5.98 -1.27 -7.83
N ARG A 260 -5.15 -0.28 -8.15
CA ARG A 260 -5.55 0.95 -8.85
C ARG A 260 -5.48 0.81 -10.36
N GLU A 261 -4.68 -0.15 -10.85
CA GLU A 261 -4.39 -0.34 -12.27
C GLU A 261 -4.34 -1.82 -12.61
N ALA A 262 -4.81 -2.17 -13.80
CA ALA A 262 -4.65 -3.49 -14.38
C ALA A 262 -4.51 -3.39 -15.90
N TYR A 263 -3.79 -4.35 -16.48
CA TYR A 263 -3.42 -4.39 -17.88
C TYR A 263 -3.68 -5.78 -18.46
N ALA A 264 -4.28 -5.83 -19.63
CA ALA A 264 -4.40 -7.07 -20.40
C ALA A 264 -3.86 -6.86 -21.80
N THR A 265 -2.92 -7.71 -22.23
CA THR A 265 -2.56 -7.80 -23.64
C THR A 265 -3.43 -8.85 -24.29
N VAL A 266 -4.15 -8.45 -25.33
CA VAL A 266 -5.11 -9.27 -26.05
C VAL A 266 -4.83 -9.23 -27.56
N ALA A 267 -5.19 -10.28 -28.29
CA ALA A 267 -5.19 -10.24 -29.73
C ALA A 267 -6.58 -10.60 -30.27
N VAL A 268 -7.01 -9.89 -31.29
CA VAL A 268 -8.27 -10.10 -32.00
C VAL A 268 -8.02 -10.10 -33.50
N ALA A 269 -8.89 -10.74 -34.29
CA ALA A 269 -8.83 -10.67 -35.73
C ALA A 269 -8.91 -9.19 -36.20
N ALA A 270 -8.21 -8.84 -37.27
CA ALA A 270 -8.09 -7.44 -37.72
C ALA A 270 -9.45 -6.77 -38.00
N ASP A 271 -10.43 -7.50 -38.48
CA ASP A 271 -11.80 -7.03 -38.70
C ASP A 271 -12.59 -6.77 -37.41
N LYS A 272 -12.15 -7.30 -36.28
CA LYS A 272 -12.73 -7.08 -34.95
C LYS A 272 -12.04 -5.98 -34.15
N ALA A 273 -10.98 -5.36 -34.66
CA ALA A 273 -10.22 -4.33 -33.95
C ALA A 273 -11.08 -3.12 -33.56
N ASP A 274 -11.94 -2.66 -34.46
CA ASP A 274 -12.81 -1.50 -34.18
C ASP A 274 -13.96 -1.88 -33.21
N ALA A 275 -14.45 -3.12 -33.27
CA ALA A 275 -15.41 -3.64 -32.29
C ALA A 275 -14.80 -3.66 -30.87
N LEU A 276 -13.55 -4.12 -30.71
CA LEU A 276 -12.83 -4.07 -29.44
C LEU A 276 -12.76 -2.64 -28.90
N LYS A 277 -12.36 -1.66 -29.73
CA LYS A 277 -12.27 -0.25 -29.31
C LYS A 277 -13.63 0.31 -28.88
N ALA A 278 -14.69 -0.01 -29.64
CA ALA A 278 -16.06 0.41 -29.31
C ALA A 278 -16.54 -0.18 -27.98
N LEU A 279 -16.28 -1.47 -27.73
CA LEU A 279 -16.64 -2.15 -26.49
C LEU A 279 -15.87 -1.59 -25.29
N VAL A 280 -14.57 -1.29 -25.43
CA VAL A 280 -13.78 -0.63 -24.37
C VAL A 280 -14.36 0.74 -24.02
N ASN A 281 -14.73 1.56 -25.01
CA ASN A 281 -15.36 2.86 -24.77
C ASN A 281 -16.72 2.72 -24.07
N THR A 282 -17.55 1.78 -24.50
CA THR A 282 -18.85 1.49 -23.86
C THR A 282 -18.66 1.03 -22.42
N TYR A 283 -17.67 0.16 -22.19
CA TYR A 283 -17.34 -0.34 -20.86
C TYR A 283 -16.82 0.78 -19.94
N GLN A 284 -15.99 1.69 -20.46
CA GLN A 284 -15.57 2.86 -19.68
C GLN A 284 -16.76 3.73 -19.26
N ALA A 285 -17.70 3.98 -20.18
CA ALA A 285 -18.89 4.75 -19.85
C ALA A 285 -19.75 4.07 -18.78
N LEU A 286 -19.90 2.74 -18.87
CA LEU A 286 -20.58 1.92 -17.87
C LEU A 286 -19.93 2.05 -16.50
N LEU A 287 -18.60 1.88 -16.42
CA LEU A 287 -17.85 1.99 -15.15
C LEU A 287 -17.91 3.38 -14.55
N LYS A 288 -17.82 4.43 -15.38
CA LYS A 288 -17.97 5.83 -14.91
C LYS A 288 -19.35 6.07 -14.29
N ASN A 289 -20.41 5.48 -14.84
CA ASN A 289 -21.74 5.59 -14.26
C ASN A 289 -21.87 4.77 -12.96
N GLU A 290 -21.34 3.54 -12.92
CA GLU A 290 -21.42 2.68 -11.72
C GLU A 290 -20.63 3.23 -10.53
N LEU A 291 -19.47 3.85 -10.80
CA LEU A 291 -18.50 4.25 -9.78
C LEU A 291 -18.35 5.78 -9.67
N GLU A 292 -19.27 6.56 -10.22
CA GLU A 292 -19.22 8.04 -10.34
C GLU A 292 -18.86 8.73 -9.02
N ALA A 293 -19.46 8.29 -7.92
CA ALA A 293 -19.26 8.90 -6.61
C ALA A 293 -17.85 8.66 -6.04
N LYS A 294 -17.16 7.59 -6.47
CA LYS A 294 -15.94 7.09 -5.85
C LYS A 294 -14.71 7.23 -6.76
N GLU A 295 -14.86 6.94 -8.05
CA GLU A 295 -13.74 6.75 -8.99
C GLU A 295 -13.75 7.81 -10.10
N LYS A 296 -13.57 9.07 -9.74
CA LYS A 296 -13.69 10.22 -10.66
C LYS A 296 -12.66 10.20 -11.79
N ASN A 297 -11.49 9.60 -11.56
CA ASN A 297 -10.35 9.59 -12.50
C ASN A 297 -10.24 8.27 -13.29
N LEU A 298 -11.23 7.36 -13.16
CA LEU A 298 -11.24 6.08 -13.86
C LEU A 298 -11.16 6.28 -15.37
N VAL A 299 -10.23 5.56 -15.99
CA VAL A 299 -10.02 5.53 -17.44
C VAL A 299 -9.82 4.08 -17.89
N VAL A 300 -10.45 3.70 -19.01
CA VAL A 300 -10.18 2.45 -19.71
C VAL A 300 -9.71 2.78 -21.12
N LEU A 301 -8.50 2.35 -21.47
CA LEU A 301 -7.85 2.62 -22.75
C LEU A 301 -7.61 1.34 -23.52
N VAL A 302 -7.53 1.44 -24.84
CA VAL A 302 -7.07 0.37 -25.70
C VAL A 302 -6.10 0.94 -26.75
N GLU A 303 -4.92 0.36 -26.83
CA GLU A 303 -3.84 0.80 -27.72
C GLU A 303 -3.30 -0.39 -28.49
N ALA A 304 -3.01 -0.22 -29.79
CA ALA A 304 -2.33 -1.24 -30.56
C ALA A 304 -0.89 -1.38 -30.04
N VAL A 305 -0.42 -2.61 -29.91
CA VAL A 305 0.93 -2.92 -29.45
C VAL A 305 1.54 -4.02 -30.29
N ASP A 306 2.86 -3.95 -30.47
CA ASP A 306 3.62 -5.10 -30.99
C ASP A 306 3.71 -6.17 -29.91
N ASN A 307 3.56 -7.42 -30.29
CA ASN A 307 3.61 -8.56 -29.38
C ASN A 307 4.26 -9.78 -30.06
N ASP A 308 5.23 -10.32 -29.39
CA ASP A 308 5.97 -11.55 -29.77
C ASP A 308 5.63 -12.79 -28.92
N LYS A 309 4.82 -12.58 -27.87
CA LYS A 309 4.41 -13.66 -26.96
C LYS A 309 3.25 -14.48 -27.55
N ALA A 310 3.26 -15.77 -27.26
CA ALA A 310 2.12 -16.67 -27.52
C ALA A 310 0.93 -16.33 -26.61
N ALA A 311 -0.28 -16.48 -27.14
CA ALA A 311 -1.51 -16.33 -26.37
C ALA A 311 -1.83 -17.59 -25.56
N LEU A 312 -2.70 -17.45 -24.57
CA LEU A 312 -3.31 -18.62 -23.93
C LEU A 312 -4.18 -19.38 -24.93
N THR A 313 -4.18 -20.73 -24.81
CA THR A 313 -5.23 -21.52 -25.47
C THR A 313 -6.60 -21.08 -24.97
N GLN A 314 -7.63 -21.30 -25.76
CA GLN A 314 -9.00 -20.93 -25.37
C GLN A 314 -9.40 -21.51 -24.01
N ALA A 315 -9.09 -22.79 -23.76
CA ALA A 315 -9.39 -23.43 -22.48
C ALA A 315 -8.66 -22.77 -21.29
N SER A 316 -7.39 -22.41 -21.47
CA SER A 316 -6.61 -21.69 -20.45
C SER A 316 -7.12 -20.26 -20.22
N ARG A 317 -7.47 -19.54 -21.30
CA ARG A 317 -8.10 -18.21 -21.23
C ARG A 317 -9.39 -18.27 -20.42
N ASP A 318 -10.27 -19.21 -20.75
CA ASP A 318 -11.57 -19.33 -20.09
C ASP A 318 -11.42 -19.71 -18.62
N THR A 319 -10.48 -20.59 -18.31
CA THR A 319 -10.19 -20.98 -16.93
C THR A 319 -9.67 -19.78 -16.13
N PHE A 320 -8.74 -19.02 -16.68
CA PHE A 320 -8.19 -17.81 -16.04
C PHE A 320 -9.28 -16.75 -15.79
N ILE A 321 -10.07 -16.44 -16.82
CA ILE A 321 -11.15 -15.44 -16.70
C ILE A 321 -12.20 -15.89 -15.66
N ARG A 322 -12.61 -17.16 -15.69
CA ARG A 322 -13.57 -17.69 -14.72
C ARG A 322 -13.04 -17.65 -13.30
N LEU A 323 -11.77 -18.03 -13.10
CA LEU A 323 -11.13 -17.96 -11.78
C LEU A 323 -11.18 -16.53 -11.22
N LEU A 324 -10.71 -15.53 -11.97
CA LEU A 324 -10.71 -14.15 -11.50
C LEU A 324 -12.12 -13.60 -11.23
N ASN A 325 -13.10 -13.96 -12.05
CA ASN A 325 -14.48 -13.51 -11.84
C ASN A 325 -15.16 -14.21 -10.67
N ALA A 326 -14.92 -15.52 -10.48
CA ALA A 326 -15.48 -16.29 -9.38
C ALA A 326 -14.84 -15.98 -8.04
N THR A 327 -13.58 -15.53 -8.01
CA THR A 327 -12.90 -15.15 -6.76
C THR A 327 -13.64 -13.96 -6.13
N PRO A 328 -14.11 -14.08 -4.89
CA PRO A 328 -14.77 -12.98 -4.18
C PRO A 328 -13.82 -11.80 -4.00
N ASN A 329 -14.37 -10.59 -3.87
CA ASN A 329 -13.63 -9.38 -3.57
C ASN A 329 -14.52 -8.37 -2.85
N GLY A 330 -13.95 -7.59 -1.94
CA GLY A 330 -14.71 -6.64 -1.15
C GLY A 330 -15.24 -7.24 0.16
N VAL A 331 -16.20 -6.56 0.77
CA VAL A 331 -16.85 -7.02 1.99
C VAL A 331 -17.71 -8.25 1.70
N ILE A 332 -17.45 -9.33 2.41
CA ILE A 332 -18.24 -10.57 2.33
C ILE A 332 -19.28 -10.61 3.44
N ARG A 333 -18.91 -10.18 4.66
CA ARG A 333 -19.77 -10.16 5.81
C ARG A 333 -19.43 -9.01 6.76
N ASN A 334 -20.47 -8.34 7.26
CA ASN A 334 -20.34 -7.41 8.38
C ASN A 334 -20.59 -8.13 9.71
N SER A 335 -20.04 -7.58 10.78
CA SER A 335 -20.21 -8.12 12.13
C SER A 335 -21.67 -8.00 12.59
N ASP A 336 -22.19 -9.08 13.17
CA ASP A 336 -23.52 -9.09 13.77
C ASP A 336 -23.55 -8.41 15.16
N VAL A 337 -22.38 -8.28 15.81
CA VAL A 337 -22.28 -7.74 17.17
C VAL A 337 -21.71 -6.34 17.22
N ALA A 338 -20.81 -5.99 16.30
CA ALA A 338 -20.20 -4.67 16.19
C ALA A 338 -20.72 -3.96 14.93
N LYS A 339 -21.67 -3.05 15.11
CA LYS A 339 -22.32 -2.34 13.98
C LYS A 339 -21.30 -1.51 13.20
N GLY A 340 -21.28 -1.68 11.87
CA GLY A 340 -20.38 -0.94 10.97
C GLY A 340 -19.00 -1.58 10.80
N VAL A 341 -18.67 -2.62 11.57
CA VAL A 341 -17.42 -3.32 11.47
C VAL A 341 -17.51 -4.43 10.42
N VAL A 342 -16.54 -4.49 9.53
CA VAL A 342 -16.36 -5.59 8.58
C VAL A 342 -15.81 -6.81 9.32
N GLU A 343 -16.53 -7.95 9.25
CA GLU A 343 -16.06 -9.20 9.85
C GLU A 343 -15.18 -9.99 8.90
N THR A 344 -15.58 -10.07 7.62
CA THR A 344 -14.87 -10.82 6.59
C THR A 344 -14.85 -10.04 5.28
N SER A 345 -13.67 -9.89 4.72
CA SER A 345 -13.47 -9.29 3.41
C SER A 345 -12.36 -10.02 2.64
N LEU A 346 -12.33 -9.83 1.33
CA LEU A 346 -11.27 -10.32 0.46
C LEU A 346 -10.82 -9.22 -0.49
N ASN A 347 -9.53 -9.24 -0.81
CA ASN A 347 -8.94 -8.36 -1.83
C ASN A 347 -8.18 -9.19 -2.86
N VAL A 348 -8.53 -9.07 -4.13
CA VAL A 348 -7.72 -9.61 -5.23
C VAL A 348 -6.59 -8.62 -5.49
N GLY A 349 -5.54 -8.68 -4.66
CA GLY A 349 -4.48 -7.66 -4.60
C GLY A 349 -3.54 -7.70 -5.80
N VAL A 350 -3.01 -8.88 -6.14
CA VAL A 350 -2.00 -9.02 -7.20
C VAL A 350 -2.39 -10.12 -8.17
N VAL A 351 -2.30 -9.83 -9.46
CA VAL A 351 -2.43 -10.82 -10.54
C VAL A 351 -1.26 -10.63 -11.49
N THR A 352 -0.51 -11.69 -11.73
CA THR A 352 0.62 -11.72 -12.68
C THR A 352 0.48 -12.93 -13.61
N MET A 353 0.85 -12.74 -14.90
CA MET A 353 0.81 -13.82 -15.88
C MET A 353 2.12 -13.93 -16.67
#